data_87de8bdca855b332708d4f272cfc2a40
#
_entry.id   87de8bdca855b332708d4f272cfc2a40
#
_cell.length_a   1.000
_cell.length_b   1.000
_cell.length_c   1.000
_cell.angle_alpha   90.00
_cell.angle_beta   90.00
_cell.angle_gamma   90.00
#
_symmetry.space_group_name_H-M   'P 1'
#
loop_
_entity.id
_entity.type
_entity.pdbx_description
1 polymer ?
#
loop_
_entity_poly.entity_id
_entity_poly.type
_entity_poly.pdbx_seq_one_letter_code
_entity_poly.pdbx_strand_id
1 'polypeptide(L)'
;MKIYKNLRIFTMDKEGKVYDNGYIKVSKGKILAIGNCDDLTCQELEAGECVDCNNKIAVPGMITTHAHFYGTFARGMQLSQPICNWQQMLTHMWWKFDKKLTFDQCYYSAMLGLIDGLKSGTTTFFDHQASPNATDGVLDILEKAVRQAGARACLSYEVSDRDGTEHRDSGIRENERFIKKTQNAEDPQISALFGMHAGYSLSRETLEQCAQTGKELDCGFHVHIAESEADVAESYRLYDMHVMER
;
A
#
# COMPACT_ATOMS: atom_id res chain seq x y z
N MET A 1 5.54 15.48 -24.00
CA MET A 1 5.31 16.35 -22.83
C MET A 1 3.84 16.78 -22.86
N LYS A 2 3.15 16.75 -21.70
CA LYS A 2 1.80 17.31 -21.55
C LYS A 2 1.84 18.54 -20.66
N ILE A 3 1.02 19.54 -21.01
CA ILE A 3 0.87 20.78 -20.23
C ILE A 3 -0.60 20.90 -19.85
N TYR A 4 -0.87 20.74 -18.57
CA TYR A 4 -2.20 21.02 -18.00
C TYR A 4 -2.23 22.49 -17.60
N LYS A 5 -3.13 23.29 -18.15
CA LYS A 5 -3.21 24.73 -17.93
C LYS A 5 -4.59 25.17 -17.44
N ASN A 6 -4.68 26.42 -16.99
CA ASN A 6 -5.89 26.99 -16.41
C ASN A 6 -6.35 26.16 -15.18
N LEU A 7 -5.41 25.94 -14.26
CA LEU A 7 -5.63 25.22 -13.00
C LEU A 7 -5.52 26.18 -11.82
N ARG A 8 -6.36 26.00 -10.81
CA ARG A 8 -6.05 26.49 -9.48
C ARG A 8 -5.27 25.41 -8.75
N ILE A 9 -3.98 25.67 -8.46
CA ILE A 9 -3.05 24.66 -7.94
C ILE A 9 -2.73 24.96 -6.49
N PHE A 10 -2.93 23.98 -5.62
CA PHE A 10 -2.44 23.95 -4.24
C PHE A 10 -1.27 22.99 -4.19
N THR A 11 -0.04 23.47 -4.00
CA THR A 11 1.15 22.60 -4.06
C THR A 11 1.27 21.69 -2.86
N MET A 12 0.70 22.07 -1.72
CA MET A 12 0.80 21.36 -0.43
C MET A 12 2.24 21.13 0.01
N ASP A 13 3.18 21.90 -0.52
CA ASP A 13 4.58 21.93 -0.10
C ASP A 13 4.75 22.72 1.22
N LYS A 14 5.99 22.78 1.72
CA LYS A 14 6.29 23.49 2.96
C LYS A 14 5.99 25.01 2.90
N GLU A 15 5.97 25.58 1.69
CA GLU A 15 5.70 27.00 1.46
C GLU A 15 4.21 27.27 1.28
N GLY A 16 3.40 26.22 1.04
CA GLY A 16 1.96 26.33 0.86
C GLY A 16 1.56 27.17 -0.35
N LYS A 17 2.33 27.12 -1.44
CA LYS A 17 2.09 27.91 -2.64
C LYS A 17 0.74 27.62 -3.28
N VAL A 18 0.07 28.69 -3.71
CA VAL A 18 -1.17 28.61 -4.50
C VAL A 18 -0.96 29.36 -5.80
N TYR A 19 -1.34 28.73 -6.92
CA TYR A 19 -1.39 29.37 -8.24
C TYR A 19 -2.86 29.45 -8.67
N ASP A 20 -3.42 30.65 -8.76
CA ASP A 20 -4.84 30.84 -9.12
C ASP A 20 -5.11 30.55 -10.60
N ASN A 21 -4.14 30.78 -11.49
CA ASN A 21 -4.16 30.42 -12.89
C ASN A 21 -2.85 29.71 -13.25
N GLY A 22 -2.72 28.46 -12.80
CA GLY A 22 -1.49 27.71 -12.89
C GLY A 22 -1.44 26.71 -14.04
N TYR A 23 -0.20 26.25 -14.32
CA TYR A 23 0.06 25.11 -15.20
C TYR A 23 0.88 24.03 -14.50
N ILE A 24 0.76 22.80 -14.97
CA ILE A 24 1.59 21.65 -14.61
C ILE A 24 2.14 21.03 -15.90
N LYS A 25 3.49 20.97 -16.02
CA LYS A 25 4.18 20.24 -17.10
C LYS A 25 4.50 18.83 -16.65
N VAL A 26 4.13 17.84 -17.44
CA VAL A 26 4.37 16.42 -17.13
C VAL A 26 5.06 15.73 -18.30
N SER A 27 6.08 14.94 -18.01
CA SER A 27 6.72 14.04 -18.99
C SER A 27 7.19 12.77 -18.33
N LYS A 28 7.00 11.62 -18.98
CA LYS A 28 7.43 10.31 -18.50
C LYS A 28 7.00 10.04 -17.02
N GLY A 29 5.76 10.40 -16.68
CA GLY A 29 5.22 10.17 -15.33
C GLY A 29 5.76 11.10 -14.23
N LYS A 30 6.54 12.14 -14.58
CA LYS A 30 7.11 13.10 -13.63
C LYS A 30 6.60 14.51 -13.91
N ILE A 31 6.36 15.28 -12.85
CA ILE A 31 6.12 16.72 -12.92
C ILE A 31 7.46 17.39 -13.20
N LEU A 32 7.56 18.12 -14.31
CA LEU A 32 8.76 18.85 -14.71
C LEU A 32 8.76 20.29 -14.18
N ALA A 33 7.59 20.92 -14.16
CA ALA A 33 7.43 22.29 -13.69
C ALA A 33 5.98 22.57 -13.27
N ILE A 34 5.84 23.52 -12.34
CA ILE A 34 4.57 24.11 -11.91
C ILE A 34 4.81 25.63 -11.89
N GLY A 35 3.86 26.44 -12.38
CA GLY A 35 3.97 27.90 -12.41
C GLY A 35 2.65 28.57 -12.81
N ASN A 36 2.68 29.89 -13.00
CA ASN A 36 1.55 30.65 -13.52
C ASN A 36 1.45 30.45 -15.06
N CYS A 37 0.25 30.42 -15.58
CA CYS A 37 0.04 30.26 -17.03
C CYS A 37 0.68 31.41 -17.83
N ASP A 38 0.79 32.61 -17.26
CA ASP A 38 1.43 33.76 -17.88
C ASP A 38 2.94 33.57 -18.12
N ASP A 39 3.57 32.64 -17.41
CA ASP A 39 4.99 32.30 -17.56
C ASP A 39 5.25 31.33 -18.73
N LEU A 40 4.18 30.78 -19.37
CA LEU A 40 4.30 29.84 -20.48
C LEU A 40 4.67 30.57 -21.77
N THR A 41 5.75 30.14 -22.42
CA THR A 41 6.16 30.68 -23.71
C THR A 41 5.38 30.05 -24.86
N CYS A 42 5.23 30.76 -25.99
CA CYS A 42 4.62 30.24 -27.20
C CYS A 42 5.31 28.94 -27.67
N GLN A 43 6.65 28.92 -27.62
CA GLN A 43 7.43 27.75 -27.99
C GLN A 43 7.11 26.51 -27.16
N GLU A 44 6.86 26.66 -25.86
CA GLU A 44 6.49 25.55 -24.97
C GLU A 44 5.06 25.05 -25.28
N LEU A 45 4.15 25.95 -25.56
CA LEU A 45 2.77 25.62 -25.94
C LEU A 45 2.70 24.86 -27.28
N GLU A 46 3.57 25.21 -28.22
CA GLU A 46 3.67 24.53 -29.52
C GLU A 46 4.36 23.14 -29.41
N ALA A 47 5.33 23.00 -28.50
CA ALA A 47 6.10 21.78 -28.34
C ALA A 47 5.40 20.68 -27.50
N GLY A 48 4.30 21.03 -26.81
CA GLY A 48 3.58 20.14 -25.90
C GLY A 48 2.12 19.92 -26.27
N GLU A 49 1.58 18.77 -25.85
CA GLU A 49 0.13 18.54 -25.85
C GLU A 49 -0.49 19.37 -24.72
N CYS A 50 -1.28 20.37 -25.05
CA CYS A 50 -1.93 21.26 -24.09
C CYS A 50 -3.34 20.75 -23.74
N VAL A 51 -3.63 20.66 -22.45
CA VAL A 51 -4.95 20.32 -21.90
C VAL A 51 -5.46 21.50 -21.10
N ASP A 52 -6.58 22.07 -21.54
CA ASP A 52 -7.28 23.11 -20.77
C ASP A 52 -8.10 22.47 -19.66
N CYS A 53 -7.81 22.82 -18.41
CA CYS A 53 -8.47 22.27 -17.25
C CYS A 53 -9.66 23.10 -16.76
N ASN A 54 -10.01 24.19 -17.45
CA ASN A 54 -11.20 25.01 -17.17
C ASN A 54 -11.33 25.40 -15.69
N ASN A 55 -10.28 25.94 -15.10
CA ASN A 55 -10.21 26.38 -13.71
C ASN A 55 -10.47 25.26 -12.66
N LYS A 56 -10.24 23.99 -13.01
CA LYS A 56 -10.30 22.92 -12.04
C LYS A 56 -9.20 23.08 -10.99
N ILE A 57 -9.46 22.52 -9.81
CA ILE A 57 -8.49 22.47 -8.71
C ILE A 57 -7.53 21.30 -8.94
N ALA A 58 -6.24 21.55 -8.79
CA ALA A 58 -5.20 20.52 -8.74
C ALA A 58 -4.56 20.50 -7.36
N VAL A 59 -4.48 19.31 -6.78
CA VAL A 59 -3.81 19.00 -5.52
C VAL A 59 -2.98 17.75 -5.69
N PRO A 60 -1.96 17.50 -4.86
CA PRO A 60 -1.30 16.18 -4.80
C PRO A 60 -2.33 15.07 -4.56
N GLY A 61 -2.16 13.92 -5.22
CA GLY A 61 -3.02 12.77 -4.97
C GLY A 61 -2.92 12.29 -3.53
N MET A 62 -4.03 11.78 -2.99
CA MET A 62 -4.05 11.24 -1.63
C MET A 62 -3.20 9.97 -1.55
N ILE A 63 -2.64 9.71 -0.37
CA ILE A 63 -1.84 8.53 -0.04
C ILE A 63 -2.59 7.76 1.02
N THR A 64 -2.99 6.53 0.71
CA THR A 64 -3.49 5.58 1.69
C THR A 64 -2.30 4.82 2.27
N THR A 65 -1.91 5.15 3.50
CA THR A 65 -0.69 4.63 4.14
C THR A 65 -0.84 3.24 4.74
N HIS A 66 -2.06 2.69 4.73
CA HIS A 66 -2.37 1.33 5.17
C HIS A 66 -3.64 0.85 4.48
N ALA A 67 -3.54 -0.26 3.76
CA ALA A 67 -4.65 -0.90 3.08
C ALA A 67 -4.47 -2.42 3.06
N HIS A 68 -5.59 -3.13 2.92
CA HIS A 68 -5.64 -4.57 2.69
C HIS A 68 -6.45 -4.83 1.42
N PHE A 69 -5.79 -4.86 0.28
CA PHE A 69 -6.48 -5.12 -1.00
C PHE A 69 -7.23 -6.43 -0.99
N TYR A 70 -6.67 -7.47 -0.36
CA TYR A 70 -7.32 -8.78 -0.26
C TYR A 70 -8.70 -8.72 0.41
N GLY A 71 -8.91 -7.76 1.32
CA GLY A 71 -10.15 -7.58 2.07
C GLY A 71 -11.31 -6.97 1.29
N THR A 72 -11.10 -6.48 0.07
CA THR A 72 -12.16 -5.76 -0.68
C THR A 72 -13.38 -6.65 -0.95
N PHE A 73 -13.20 -7.94 -1.21
CA PHE A 73 -14.31 -8.90 -1.41
C PHE A 73 -15.02 -9.34 -0.13
N ALA A 74 -14.52 -8.96 1.04
CA ALA A 74 -15.25 -9.22 2.29
C ALA A 74 -16.46 -8.30 2.48
N ARG A 75 -16.62 -7.27 1.66
CA ARG A 75 -17.78 -6.36 1.72
C ARG A 75 -19.06 -7.13 1.46
N GLY A 76 -20.01 -7.01 2.39
CA GLY A 76 -21.31 -7.68 2.30
C GLY A 76 -21.26 -9.19 2.55
N MET A 77 -20.12 -9.73 2.98
CA MET A 77 -20.02 -11.14 3.33
C MET A 77 -20.88 -11.45 4.55
N GLN A 78 -21.72 -12.50 4.42
CA GLN A 78 -22.53 -12.97 5.53
C GLN A 78 -21.65 -13.76 6.50
N LEU A 79 -21.67 -13.38 7.77
CA LEU A 79 -20.96 -14.08 8.84
C LEU A 79 -21.80 -15.24 9.36
N SER A 80 -21.15 -16.38 9.57
CA SER A 80 -21.80 -17.57 10.15
C SER A 80 -22.03 -17.48 11.65
N GLN A 81 -21.33 -16.57 12.32
CA GLN A 81 -21.39 -16.35 13.77
C GLN A 81 -21.31 -14.86 14.10
N PRO A 82 -21.96 -14.39 15.19
CA PRO A 82 -21.79 -13.02 15.66
C PRO A 82 -20.33 -12.72 16.01
N ILE A 83 -19.95 -11.47 15.82
CA ILE A 83 -18.65 -10.94 16.22
C ILE A 83 -18.87 -9.95 17.35
N CYS A 84 -18.34 -10.22 18.53
CA CYS A 84 -18.53 -9.40 19.73
C CYS A 84 -17.24 -8.69 20.17
N ASN A 85 -16.08 -9.10 19.65
CA ASN A 85 -14.78 -8.51 19.96
C ASN A 85 -13.78 -8.71 18.82
N TRP A 86 -12.62 -8.05 18.94
CA TRP A 86 -11.57 -8.09 17.92
C TRP A 86 -11.05 -9.50 17.64
N GLN A 87 -10.81 -10.30 18.69
CA GLN A 87 -10.31 -11.67 18.53
C GLN A 87 -11.29 -12.54 17.71
N GLN A 88 -12.59 -12.35 17.90
CA GLN A 88 -13.60 -13.04 17.10
C GLN A 88 -13.64 -12.51 15.67
N MET A 89 -13.41 -11.21 15.43
CA MET A 89 -13.27 -10.65 14.10
C MET A 89 -12.15 -11.35 13.32
N LEU A 90 -11.01 -11.53 13.93
CA LEU A 90 -9.88 -12.24 13.33
C LEU A 90 -10.21 -13.72 13.06
N THR A 91 -10.61 -14.46 14.10
CA THR A 91 -10.77 -15.91 14.04
C THR A 91 -12.03 -16.38 13.30
N HIS A 92 -13.13 -15.62 13.35
CA HIS A 92 -14.38 -15.98 12.71
C HIS A 92 -14.52 -15.45 11.29
N MET A 93 -13.77 -14.38 10.93
CA MET A 93 -13.85 -13.73 9.64
C MET A 93 -12.49 -13.73 8.90
N TRP A 94 -11.56 -12.87 9.30
CA TRP A 94 -10.36 -12.59 8.51
C TRP A 94 -9.48 -13.81 8.26
N TRP A 95 -9.15 -14.58 9.30
CA TRP A 95 -8.30 -15.78 9.18
C TRP A 95 -8.97 -16.97 8.50
N LYS A 96 -10.28 -16.90 8.27
CA LYS A 96 -10.98 -17.88 7.44
C LYS A 96 -11.10 -17.42 6.00
N PHE A 97 -11.23 -16.12 5.81
CA PHE A 97 -11.38 -15.50 4.50
C PHE A 97 -10.07 -15.56 3.72
N ASP A 98 -8.96 -15.07 4.31
CA ASP A 98 -7.66 -14.99 3.65
C ASP A 98 -7.11 -16.36 3.21
N LYS A 99 -7.39 -17.43 3.98
CA LYS A 99 -7.03 -18.81 3.61
C LYS A 99 -7.73 -19.34 2.35
N LYS A 100 -8.81 -18.71 1.93
CA LYS A 100 -9.56 -19.13 0.76
C LYS A 100 -9.20 -18.38 -0.51
N LEU A 101 -8.37 -17.36 -0.39
CA LEU A 101 -7.97 -16.55 -1.51
C LEU A 101 -7.08 -17.32 -2.48
N THR A 102 -7.41 -17.20 -3.76
CA THR A 102 -6.57 -17.61 -4.89
C THR A 102 -5.88 -16.39 -5.48
N PHE A 103 -4.88 -16.59 -6.34
CA PHE A 103 -4.22 -15.49 -7.06
C PHE A 103 -5.20 -14.61 -7.86
N ASP A 104 -6.18 -15.22 -8.54
CA ASP A 104 -7.20 -14.48 -9.27
C ASP A 104 -8.04 -13.62 -8.34
N GLN A 105 -8.43 -14.15 -7.20
CA GLN A 105 -9.20 -13.39 -6.20
C GLN A 105 -8.37 -12.25 -5.61
N CYS A 106 -7.08 -12.45 -5.33
CA CYS A 106 -6.17 -11.38 -4.91
C CYS A 106 -6.08 -10.28 -5.97
N TYR A 107 -5.92 -10.67 -7.26
CA TYR A 107 -5.89 -9.72 -8.37
C TYR A 107 -7.16 -8.87 -8.47
N TYR A 108 -8.33 -9.51 -8.52
CA TYR A 108 -9.59 -8.78 -8.69
C TYR A 108 -9.98 -7.97 -7.44
N SER A 109 -9.67 -8.47 -6.24
CA SER A 109 -9.86 -7.74 -5.00
C SER A 109 -9.00 -6.47 -4.97
N ALA A 110 -7.73 -6.58 -5.36
CA ALA A 110 -6.84 -5.44 -5.50
C ALA A 110 -7.33 -4.44 -6.55
N MET A 111 -7.73 -4.93 -7.73
CA MET A 111 -8.25 -4.08 -8.80
C MET A 111 -9.47 -3.28 -8.35
N LEU A 112 -10.39 -3.90 -7.64
CA LEU A 112 -11.58 -3.22 -7.11
C LEU A 112 -11.22 -2.16 -6.08
N GLY A 113 -10.32 -2.47 -5.13
CA GLY A 113 -9.83 -1.50 -4.14
C GLY A 113 -9.10 -0.32 -4.79
N LEU A 114 -8.28 -0.59 -5.80
CA LEU A 114 -7.57 0.43 -6.58
C LEU A 114 -8.54 1.35 -7.32
N ILE A 115 -9.56 0.80 -7.99
CA ILE A 115 -10.59 1.59 -8.70
C ILE A 115 -11.33 2.51 -7.72
N ASP A 116 -11.76 1.98 -6.58
CA ASP A 116 -12.46 2.76 -5.55
C ASP A 116 -11.57 3.88 -5.00
N GLY A 117 -10.32 3.57 -4.71
CA GLY A 117 -9.35 4.56 -4.22
C GLY A 117 -9.05 5.65 -5.26
N LEU A 118 -8.77 5.28 -6.51
CA LEU A 118 -8.52 6.24 -7.60
C LEU A 118 -9.73 7.16 -7.83
N LYS A 119 -10.95 6.61 -7.81
CA LYS A 119 -12.19 7.42 -7.91
C LYS A 119 -12.37 8.38 -6.74
N SER A 120 -11.76 8.09 -5.60
CA SER A 120 -11.77 8.93 -4.39
C SER A 120 -10.55 9.87 -4.30
N GLY A 121 -9.66 9.87 -5.31
CA GLY A 121 -8.48 10.74 -5.38
C GLY A 121 -7.21 10.17 -4.76
N THR A 122 -7.21 8.91 -4.31
CA THR A 122 -6.00 8.22 -3.85
C THR A 122 -5.17 7.76 -5.05
N THR A 123 -3.89 8.11 -5.07
CA THR A 123 -2.98 7.77 -6.17
C THR A 123 -1.83 6.86 -5.74
N THR A 124 -1.63 6.71 -4.44
CA THR A 124 -0.57 5.89 -3.84
C THR A 124 -1.13 5.06 -2.69
N PHE A 125 -0.81 3.77 -2.67
CA PHE A 125 -1.33 2.81 -1.70
C PHE A 125 -0.17 2.08 -1.02
N PHE A 126 -0.26 1.92 0.30
CA PHE A 126 0.57 0.99 1.06
C PHE A 126 -0.31 -0.22 1.38
N ASP A 127 -0.06 -1.33 0.70
CA ASP A 127 -0.84 -2.56 0.87
C ASP A 127 -0.15 -3.57 1.75
N HIS A 128 -0.94 -4.27 2.52
CA HIS A 128 -0.52 -5.31 3.44
C HIS A 128 -1.30 -6.58 3.14
N GLN A 129 -0.69 -7.51 2.40
CA GLN A 129 -1.33 -8.70 1.82
C GLN A 129 -1.29 -9.89 2.77
N ALA A 130 -2.42 -10.57 2.93
CA ALA A 130 -2.52 -11.87 3.57
C ALA A 130 -3.29 -12.86 2.69
N SER A 131 -2.64 -13.96 2.34
CA SER A 131 -3.23 -15.07 1.58
C SER A 131 -2.41 -16.35 1.78
N PRO A 132 -2.51 -17.06 2.93
CA PRO A 132 -1.61 -18.17 3.28
C PRO A 132 -1.54 -19.28 2.24
N ASN A 133 -2.64 -19.57 1.54
CA ASN A 133 -2.68 -20.61 0.50
C ASN A 133 -2.32 -20.08 -0.91
N ALA A 134 -1.97 -18.82 -1.05
CA ALA A 134 -1.55 -18.18 -2.30
C ALA A 134 -0.46 -17.13 -2.00
N THR A 135 0.68 -17.57 -1.42
CA THR A 135 1.75 -16.67 -0.97
C THR A 135 2.78 -16.43 -2.05
N ASP A 136 3.43 -17.50 -2.53
CA ASP A 136 4.60 -17.39 -3.42
C ASP A 136 4.22 -16.75 -4.77
N GLY A 137 4.64 -15.49 -4.98
CA GLY A 137 4.34 -14.72 -6.18
C GLY A 137 3.11 -13.82 -6.10
N VAL A 138 2.41 -13.75 -4.96
CA VAL A 138 1.20 -12.90 -4.83
C VAL A 138 1.50 -11.42 -5.00
N LEU A 139 2.67 -10.95 -4.56
CA LEU A 139 3.04 -9.54 -4.70
C LEU A 139 3.25 -9.14 -6.18
N ASP A 140 3.62 -10.08 -7.06
CA ASP A 140 3.64 -9.84 -8.52
C ASP A 140 2.23 -9.71 -9.08
N ILE A 141 1.28 -10.45 -8.54
CA ILE A 141 -0.14 -10.37 -8.91
C ILE A 141 -0.71 -9.00 -8.53
N LEU A 142 -0.39 -8.51 -7.33
CA LEU A 142 -0.79 -7.17 -6.88
C LEU A 142 -0.11 -6.08 -7.71
N GLU A 143 1.19 -6.20 -7.96
CA GLU A 143 1.93 -5.30 -8.84
C GLU A 143 1.26 -5.17 -10.22
N LYS A 144 0.86 -6.31 -10.83
CA LYS A 144 0.14 -6.31 -12.11
C LYS A 144 -1.16 -5.50 -12.01
N ALA A 145 -1.94 -5.66 -10.95
CA ALA A 145 -3.17 -4.90 -10.73
C ALA A 145 -2.89 -3.39 -10.59
N VAL A 146 -1.89 -3.01 -9.79
CA VAL A 146 -1.47 -1.62 -9.57
C VAL A 146 -1.04 -0.96 -10.87
N ARG A 147 -0.21 -1.66 -11.67
CA ARG A 147 0.24 -1.14 -12.98
C ARG A 147 -0.90 -0.96 -13.96
N GLN A 148 -1.81 -1.91 -14.03
CA GLN A 148 -2.96 -1.84 -14.91
C GLN A 148 -3.93 -0.71 -14.50
N ALA A 149 -4.10 -0.47 -13.21
CA ALA A 149 -4.89 0.66 -12.69
C ALA A 149 -4.21 2.02 -12.91
N GLY A 150 -2.89 2.05 -13.14
CA GLY A 150 -2.10 3.27 -13.26
C GLY A 150 -1.81 3.97 -11.94
N ALA A 151 -1.94 3.27 -10.81
CA ALA A 151 -1.64 3.76 -9.47
C ALA A 151 -0.16 3.55 -9.09
N ARG A 152 0.22 4.03 -7.92
CA ARG A 152 1.49 3.70 -7.24
C ARG A 152 1.20 2.84 -6.03
N ALA A 153 2.09 1.92 -5.70
CA ALA A 153 1.96 1.16 -4.46
C ALA A 153 3.31 0.82 -3.82
N CYS A 154 3.27 0.72 -2.50
CA CYS A 154 4.23 0.02 -1.68
C CYS A 154 3.56 -1.26 -1.19
N LEU A 155 4.10 -2.42 -1.57
CA LEU A 155 3.50 -3.72 -1.32
C LEU A 155 4.28 -4.49 -0.26
N SER A 156 3.59 -5.24 0.58
CA SER A 156 4.19 -6.10 1.60
C SER A 156 3.31 -7.31 1.88
N TYR A 157 3.91 -8.40 2.36
CA TYR A 157 3.20 -9.62 2.75
C TYR A 157 3.22 -9.80 4.27
N GLU A 158 2.09 -10.10 4.88
CA GLU A 158 1.92 -10.29 6.32
C GLU A 158 2.53 -11.63 6.80
N VAL A 159 3.79 -11.64 7.20
CA VAL A 159 4.37 -12.81 7.89
C VAL A 159 3.67 -13.04 9.21
N SER A 160 3.29 -14.30 9.48
CA SER A 160 2.60 -14.70 10.71
C SER A 160 2.88 -16.17 11.05
N ASP A 161 2.94 -16.49 12.34
CA ASP A 161 3.06 -17.88 12.82
C ASP A 161 1.71 -18.62 12.93
N ARG A 162 0.59 -17.92 12.76
CA ARG A 162 -0.77 -18.44 13.00
C ARG A 162 -1.14 -19.67 12.16
N ASP A 163 -0.52 -19.83 11.01
CA ASP A 163 -0.79 -20.91 10.05
C ASP A 163 0.36 -21.94 9.96
N GLY A 164 1.31 -21.85 10.89
CA GLY A 164 2.45 -22.74 10.99
C GLY A 164 3.70 -22.27 10.25
N THR A 165 4.78 -23.01 10.45
CA THR A 165 6.13 -22.62 9.99
C THR A 165 6.27 -22.56 8.47
N GLU A 166 5.59 -23.43 7.74
CA GLU A 166 5.64 -23.46 6.28
C GLU A 166 5.10 -22.16 5.66
N HIS A 167 3.93 -21.70 6.13
CA HIS A 167 3.32 -20.44 5.66
C HIS A 167 4.13 -19.22 6.10
N ARG A 168 4.66 -19.22 7.33
CA ARG A 168 5.57 -18.21 7.82
C ARG A 168 6.79 -18.05 6.92
N ASP A 169 7.47 -19.16 6.64
CA ASP A 169 8.70 -19.15 5.85
C ASP A 169 8.43 -18.78 4.39
N SER A 170 7.28 -19.16 3.83
CA SER A 170 6.81 -18.71 2.53
C SER A 170 6.59 -17.18 2.50
N GLY A 171 5.98 -16.62 3.54
CA GLY A 171 5.78 -15.17 3.66
C GLY A 171 7.10 -14.39 3.77
N ILE A 172 8.08 -14.90 4.52
CA ILE A 172 9.42 -14.33 4.61
C ILE A 172 10.09 -14.31 3.24
N ARG A 173 10.08 -15.46 2.53
CA ARG A 173 10.65 -15.56 1.18
C ARG A 173 9.97 -14.63 0.17
N GLU A 174 8.64 -14.48 0.25
CA GLU A 174 7.90 -13.61 -0.66
C GLU A 174 8.27 -12.13 -0.46
N ASN A 175 8.35 -11.66 0.79
CA ASN A 175 8.85 -10.31 1.09
C ASN A 175 10.28 -10.12 0.57
N GLU A 176 11.19 -11.02 0.91
CA GLU A 176 12.59 -10.95 0.50
C GLU A 176 12.74 -10.90 -1.04
N ARG A 177 12.05 -11.80 -1.74
CA ARG A 177 12.05 -11.89 -3.19
C ARG A 177 11.57 -10.59 -3.84
N PHE A 178 10.44 -10.07 -3.35
CA PHE A 178 9.79 -8.90 -3.93
C PHE A 178 10.55 -7.61 -3.61
N ILE A 179 11.09 -7.47 -2.40
CA ILE A 179 11.95 -6.33 -2.03
C ILE A 179 13.19 -6.28 -2.95
N LYS A 180 13.89 -7.39 -3.12
CA LYS A 180 15.05 -7.47 -4.06
C LYS A 180 14.67 -7.11 -5.48
N LYS A 181 13.50 -7.56 -5.94
CA LYS A 181 12.97 -7.21 -7.27
C LYS A 181 12.75 -5.71 -7.42
N THR A 182 12.10 -5.07 -6.46
CA THR A 182 11.78 -3.63 -6.55
C THR A 182 13.00 -2.74 -6.39
N GLN A 183 13.97 -3.13 -5.56
CA GLN A 183 15.24 -2.40 -5.39
C GLN A 183 16.10 -2.42 -6.65
N ASN A 184 16.06 -3.51 -7.43
CA ASN A 184 16.78 -3.64 -8.68
C ASN A 184 16.08 -2.98 -9.90
N ALA A 185 14.80 -2.66 -9.74
CA ALA A 185 14.01 -2.01 -10.79
C ALA A 185 13.99 -0.50 -10.53
N GLU A 186 14.69 0.33 -11.27
CA GLU A 186 14.62 1.80 -11.17
C GLU A 186 13.22 2.35 -11.53
N ASP A 187 12.18 1.81 -10.89
CA ASP A 187 10.78 2.11 -11.18
C ASP A 187 10.10 2.77 -9.97
N PRO A 188 9.75 4.05 -10.05
CA PRO A 188 9.13 4.77 -8.94
C PRO A 188 7.65 4.39 -8.73
N GLN A 189 7.07 3.52 -9.55
CA GLN A 189 5.66 3.15 -9.46
C GLN A 189 5.41 2.12 -8.36
N ILE A 190 6.34 1.19 -8.16
CA ILE A 190 6.24 0.10 -7.20
C ILE A 190 7.43 0.12 -6.26
N SER A 191 7.16 -0.01 -4.99
CA SER A 191 8.14 -0.22 -3.92
C SER A 191 7.66 -1.32 -2.98
N ALA A 192 8.50 -1.72 -2.05
CA ALA A 192 8.18 -2.73 -1.06
C ALA A 192 8.65 -2.36 0.35
N LEU A 193 7.96 -2.89 1.34
CA LEU A 193 8.37 -2.96 2.73
C LEU A 193 8.37 -4.41 3.17
N PHE A 194 9.06 -4.73 4.26
CA PHE A 194 8.97 -6.04 4.87
C PHE A 194 7.71 -6.12 5.72
N GLY A 195 6.74 -6.95 5.32
CA GLY A 195 5.46 -7.09 5.99
C GLY A 195 5.51 -8.10 7.15
N MET A 196 4.93 -7.73 8.28
CA MET A 196 4.70 -8.60 9.43
C MET A 196 3.29 -8.34 9.96
N HIS A 197 2.57 -9.39 10.38
CA HIS A 197 1.18 -9.22 10.78
C HIS A 197 1.05 -8.36 12.05
N ALA A 198 1.23 -8.94 13.24
CA ALA A 198 1.03 -8.22 14.50
C ALA A 198 1.79 -8.88 15.66
N GLY A 199 1.97 -8.14 16.74
CA GLY A 199 2.72 -8.60 17.90
C GLY A 199 2.26 -9.94 18.47
N TYR A 200 0.95 -10.16 18.57
CA TYR A 200 0.37 -11.38 19.13
C TYR A 200 0.46 -12.61 18.20
N SER A 201 0.73 -12.43 16.92
CA SER A 201 0.79 -13.51 15.92
C SER A 201 2.20 -13.85 15.46
N LEU A 202 3.21 -13.27 16.11
CA LEU A 202 4.63 -13.48 15.84
C LEU A 202 5.32 -13.97 17.10
N SER A 203 6.00 -15.11 17.01
CA SER A 203 6.92 -15.54 18.06
C SER A 203 8.13 -14.60 18.14
N ARG A 204 8.89 -14.68 19.21
CA ARG A 204 10.13 -13.91 19.35
C ARG A 204 11.09 -14.25 18.21
N GLU A 205 11.26 -15.53 17.96
CA GLU A 205 12.16 -16.08 16.94
C GLU A 205 11.79 -15.57 15.56
N THR A 206 10.48 -15.58 15.22
CA THR A 206 9.99 -15.07 13.92
C THR A 206 10.20 -13.57 13.80
N LEU A 207 9.92 -12.80 14.87
CA LEU A 207 10.14 -11.36 14.87
C LEU A 207 11.63 -11.02 14.68
N GLU A 208 12.52 -11.70 15.39
CA GLU A 208 13.97 -11.51 15.26
C GLU A 208 14.47 -11.89 13.86
N GLN A 209 13.97 -12.99 13.28
CA GLN A 209 14.30 -13.41 11.91
C GLN A 209 13.82 -12.37 10.90
N CYS A 210 12.58 -11.89 10.98
CA CYS A 210 12.05 -10.86 10.09
C CYS A 210 12.83 -9.55 10.21
N ALA A 211 13.13 -9.12 11.45
CA ALA A 211 13.90 -7.91 11.70
C ALA A 211 15.32 -7.99 11.11
N GLN A 212 15.99 -9.15 11.26
CA GLN A 212 17.30 -9.38 10.69
C GLN A 212 17.25 -9.36 9.16
N THR A 213 16.29 -10.08 8.55
CA THR A 213 16.12 -10.11 7.07
C THR A 213 15.83 -8.72 6.52
N GLY A 214 14.92 -7.96 7.12
CA GLY A 214 14.61 -6.60 6.68
C GLY A 214 15.80 -5.64 6.80
N LYS A 215 16.61 -5.79 7.84
CA LYS A 215 17.85 -5.02 8.01
C LYS A 215 18.90 -5.37 6.95
N GLU A 216 19.08 -6.65 6.62
CA GLU A 216 19.99 -7.10 5.55
C GLU A 216 19.56 -6.60 4.17
N LEU A 217 18.27 -6.43 3.95
CA LEU A 217 17.67 -5.88 2.75
C LEU A 217 17.64 -4.34 2.71
N ASP A 218 18.08 -3.67 3.78
CA ASP A 218 18.00 -2.20 3.92
C ASP A 218 16.60 -1.67 3.59
N CYS A 219 15.56 -2.26 4.18
CA CYS A 219 14.19 -1.88 3.97
C CYS A 219 13.46 -1.58 5.29
N GLY A 220 12.39 -0.77 5.21
CA GLY A 220 11.49 -0.52 6.32
C GLY A 220 10.48 -1.66 6.52
N PHE A 221 9.69 -1.55 7.59
CA PHE A 221 8.71 -2.55 8.00
C PHE A 221 7.29 -2.02 7.92
N HIS A 222 6.34 -2.91 7.64
CA HIS A 222 4.91 -2.68 7.73
C HIS A 222 4.31 -3.72 8.68
N VAL A 223 3.74 -3.27 9.79
CA VAL A 223 3.26 -4.15 10.86
C VAL A 223 2.11 -3.49 11.63
N HIS A 224 1.15 -4.29 12.12
CA HIS A 224 0.12 -3.82 13.05
C HIS A 224 0.67 -3.83 14.48
N ILE A 225 0.50 -2.74 15.19
CA ILE A 225 0.98 -2.60 16.57
C ILE A 225 -0.11 -1.93 17.42
N ALA A 226 -0.43 -2.52 18.57
CA ALA A 226 -1.45 -2.03 19.50
C ALA A 226 -2.82 -1.84 18.84
N GLU A 227 -3.17 -2.72 17.91
CA GLU A 227 -4.41 -2.66 17.14
C GLU A 227 -5.67 -2.84 18.02
N SER A 228 -5.52 -3.54 19.14
CA SER A 228 -6.55 -3.70 20.14
C SER A 228 -5.94 -3.85 21.53
N GLU A 229 -6.77 -3.67 22.57
CA GLU A 229 -6.35 -3.97 23.96
C GLU A 229 -5.86 -5.40 24.14
N ALA A 230 -6.39 -6.35 23.34
CA ALA A 230 -5.96 -7.74 23.39
C ALA A 230 -4.51 -7.91 22.89
N ASP A 231 -4.06 -7.15 21.90
CA ASP A 231 -2.66 -7.18 21.42
C ASP A 231 -1.69 -6.70 22.52
N VAL A 232 -2.03 -5.60 23.18
CA VAL A 232 -1.24 -5.07 24.29
C VAL A 232 -1.21 -6.04 25.47
N ALA A 233 -2.38 -6.59 25.86
CA ALA A 233 -2.48 -7.54 26.97
C ALA A 233 -1.69 -8.82 26.70
N GLU A 234 -1.74 -9.33 25.46
CA GLU A 234 -1.00 -10.54 25.07
C GLU A 234 0.52 -10.31 25.07
N SER A 235 0.98 -9.11 24.68
CA SER A 235 2.40 -8.75 24.77
C SER A 235 2.90 -8.78 26.23
N TYR A 236 2.15 -8.19 27.16
CA TYR A 236 2.47 -8.27 28.58
C TYR A 236 2.45 -9.71 29.10
N ARG A 237 1.43 -10.50 28.71
CA ARG A 237 1.29 -11.89 29.13
C ARG A 237 2.46 -12.78 28.70
N LEU A 238 2.95 -12.59 27.47
CA LEU A 238 3.97 -13.44 26.87
C LEU A 238 5.40 -12.94 27.14
N TYR A 239 5.60 -11.63 27.23
CA TYR A 239 6.92 -11.01 27.19
C TYR A 239 7.19 -10.02 28.32
N ASP A 240 6.21 -9.75 29.18
CA ASP A 240 6.28 -8.78 30.28
C ASP A 240 6.72 -7.39 29.83
N MET A 241 6.30 -6.99 28.62
CA MET A 241 6.60 -5.68 28.05
C MET A 241 5.47 -5.16 27.14
N HIS A 242 5.43 -3.85 26.96
CA HIS A 242 4.49 -3.24 26.03
C HIS A 242 4.83 -3.63 24.58
N VAL A 243 3.80 -3.83 23.74
CA VAL A 243 3.99 -4.26 22.34
C VAL A 243 4.89 -3.30 21.54
N MET A 244 4.91 -2.00 21.87
CA MET A 244 5.80 -1.01 21.26
C MET A 244 7.28 -1.15 21.69
N GLU A 245 7.54 -1.73 22.84
CA GLU A 245 8.91 -1.95 23.36
C GLU A 245 9.49 -3.25 22.82
N ARG A 246 8.63 -4.18 22.51
CA ARG A 246 8.98 -5.47 21.93
C ARG A 246 9.49 -5.34 20.49
#